data_d36158e58eee3878e723ee7bb69296d1
#
_entry.id   d36158e58eee3878e723ee7bb69296d1
#
_cell.length_a   1.000
_cell.length_b   1.000
_cell.length_c   1.000
_cell.angle_alpha   90.00
_cell.angle_beta   90.00
_cell.angle_gamma   90.00
#
_symmetry.space_group_name_H-M   'P 1'
#
loop_
_entity.id
_entity.type
_entity.pdbx_description
1 polymer ?
#
loop_
_entity_poly.entity_id
_entity_poly.type
_entity_poly.pdbx_seq_one_letter_code
_entity_poly.pdbx_strand_id
1 'polypeptide(L)'
;MVRELRLVVTADDYDEALRFYRDVLGLPERAAFSSPGGRVTILEAGRATLEITDPPHAEYIDEVEVGRRVAGHIRVAFEVDDSTATTRELEEAGATVVAEPTKTPWNSLNARLEAPAGLQLTLFTELE
;
A
#
# COMPACT_ATOMS: atom_id res chain seq x y z
N MET A 1 1.30 -23.97 11.44
CA MET A 1 1.75 -23.14 10.30
C MET A 1 0.72 -22.06 10.02
N VAL A 2 1.18 -20.85 9.77
CA VAL A 2 0.29 -19.74 9.40
C VAL A 2 -0.19 -19.93 7.96
N ARG A 3 -1.51 -19.89 7.74
CA ARG A 3 -2.10 -20.06 6.41
C ARG A 3 -2.43 -18.74 5.72
N GLU A 4 -2.64 -17.68 6.49
CA GLU A 4 -3.02 -16.39 5.93
C GLU A 4 -2.56 -15.26 6.85
N LEU A 5 -2.09 -14.20 6.24
CA LEU A 5 -1.84 -12.94 6.92
C LEU A 5 -2.99 -11.99 6.59
N ARG A 6 -3.55 -11.33 7.60
CA ARG A 6 -4.52 -10.26 7.39
C ARG A 6 -4.00 -9.00 8.05
N LEU A 7 -3.88 -7.93 7.26
CA LEU A 7 -3.63 -6.61 7.80
C LEU A 7 -4.99 -5.95 8.02
N VAL A 8 -5.31 -5.69 9.28
CA VAL A 8 -6.61 -5.10 9.64
C VAL A 8 -6.42 -3.60 9.81
N VAL A 9 -7.16 -2.82 9.02
CA VAL A 9 -7.04 -1.37 8.99
C VAL A 9 -8.38 -0.76 9.36
N THR A 10 -8.36 0.20 10.27
CA THR A 10 -9.55 0.96 10.64
C THR A 10 -9.57 2.25 9.83
N ALA A 11 -10.65 2.44 9.07
CA ALA A 11 -10.84 3.64 8.26
C ALA A 11 -11.96 4.49 8.83
N ASP A 12 -11.70 5.76 9.10
CA ASP A 12 -12.73 6.67 9.57
C ASP A 12 -13.77 6.90 8.47
N ASP A 13 -13.33 7.02 7.22
CA ASP A 13 -14.22 7.06 6.07
C ASP A 13 -14.16 5.70 5.35
N TYR A 14 -15.04 4.80 5.78
CA TYR A 14 -15.10 3.43 5.29
C TYR A 14 -15.37 3.37 3.78
N ASP A 15 -16.34 4.15 3.31
CA ASP A 15 -16.74 4.10 1.90
C ASP A 15 -15.63 4.66 0.98
N GLU A 16 -14.92 5.69 1.41
CA GLU A 16 -13.76 6.21 0.70
C GLU A 16 -12.65 5.16 0.59
N ALA A 17 -12.36 4.46 1.70
CA ALA A 17 -11.33 3.41 1.71
C ALA A 17 -11.71 2.26 0.78
N LEU A 18 -12.97 1.82 0.79
CA LEU A 18 -13.43 0.77 -0.12
C LEU A 18 -13.32 1.18 -1.58
N ARG A 19 -13.73 2.39 -1.92
CA ARG A 19 -13.64 2.88 -3.29
C ARG A 19 -12.17 2.90 -3.74
N PHE A 20 -11.27 3.34 -2.87
CA PHE A 20 -9.84 3.43 -3.20
C PHE A 20 -9.22 2.03 -3.39
N TYR A 21 -9.35 1.16 -2.39
CA TYR A 21 -8.64 -0.13 -2.41
C TYR A 21 -9.33 -1.18 -3.26
N ARG A 22 -10.65 -1.29 -3.21
CA ARG A 22 -11.39 -2.28 -3.97
C ARG A 22 -11.61 -1.83 -5.42
N ASP A 23 -12.13 -0.62 -5.61
CA ASP A 23 -12.61 -0.20 -6.94
C ASP A 23 -11.48 0.38 -7.80
N VAL A 24 -10.58 1.19 -7.25
CA VAL A 24 -9.51 1.84 -8.01
C VAL A 24 -8.25 0.97 -8.06
N LEU A 25 -7.72 0.58 -6.91
CA LEU A 25 -6.55 -0.31 -6.86
C LEU A 25 -6.88 -1.72 -7.35
N GLY A 26 -8.14 -2.13 -7.22
CA GLY A 26 -8.63 -3.37 -7.82
C GLY A 26 -8.49 -4.61 -6.96
N LEU A 27 -8.51 -4.48 -5.63
CA LEU A 27 -8.47 -5.64 -4.74
C LEU A 27 -9.86 -6.29 -4.68
N PRO A 28 -10.02 -7.52 -5.20
CA PRO A 28 -11.34 -8.15 -5.23
C PRO A 28 -11.91 -8.37 -3.85
N GLU A 29 -13.21 -8.18 -3.70
CA GLU A 29 -13.89 -8.44 -2.45
C GLU A 29 -14.09 -9.94 -2.24
N ARG A 30 -13.63 -10.46 -1.09
CA ARG A 30 -13.86 -11.85 -0.68
C ARG A 30 -15.18 -11.98 0.06
N ALA A 31 -15.44 -11.05 1.00
CA ALA A 31 -16.61 -11.10 1.87
C ALA A 31 -16.85 -9.73 2.49
N ALA A 32 -18.11 -9.47 2.81
CA ALA A 32 -18.48 -8.26 3.52
C ALA A 32 -19.53 -8.60 4.58
N PHE A 33 -19.38 -8.02 5.76
CA PHE A 33 -20.29 -8.24 6.87
C PHE A 33 -20.74 -6.91 7.46
N SER A 34 -22.00 -6.86 7.85
CA SER A 34 -22.60 -5.68 8.44
C SER A 34 -23.40 -6.11 9.67
N SER A 35 -23.29 -5.34 10.73
CA SER A 35 -24.01 -5.58 11.99
C SER A 35 -24.38 -4.24 12.61
N PRO A 36 -25.19 -4.23 13.69
CA PRO A 36 -25.42 -2.98 14.42
C PRO A 36 -24.14 -2.35 14.96
N GLY A 37 -23.07 -3.15 15.14
CA GLY A 37 -21.79 -2.66 15.63
C GLY A 37 -20.90 -2.05 14.56
N GLY A 38 -21.17 -2.29 13.27
CA GLY A 38 -20.34 -1.74 12.20
C GLY A 38 -20.20 -2.64 10.99
N ARG A 39 -19.24 -2.32 10.15
CA ARG A 39 -19.02 -3.02 8.87
C ARG A 39 -17.56 -3.46 8.73
N VAL A 40 -17.33 -4.54 8.02
CA VAL A 40 -16.01 -4.98 7.59
C VAL A 40 -16.11 -5.55 6.18
N THR A 41 -15.14 -5.24 5.36
CA THR A 41 -14.98 -5.86 4.04
C THR A 41 -13.59 -6.50 4.00
N ILE A 42 -13.54 -7.74 3.54
CA ILE A 42 -12.28 -8.48 3.38
C ILE A 42 -11.93 -8.48 1.90
N LEU A 43 -10.78 -7.91 1.58
CA LEU A 43 -10.30 -7.82 0.19
C LEU A 43 -9.16 -8.81 -0.03
N GLU A 44 -9.15 -9.43 -1.20
CA GLU A 44 -8.04 -10.27 -1.63
C GLU A 44 -6.87 -9.36 -2.06
N ALA A 45 -5.68 -9.65 -1.58
CA ALA A 45 -4.50 -8.81 -1.85
C ALA A 45 -3.37 -9.62 -2.48
N GLY A 46 -3.72 -10.61 -3.32
CA GLY A 46 -2.74 -11.47 -3.95
C GLY A 46 -2.00 -12.33 -2.93
N ARG A 47 -0.72 -12.54 -3.16
CA ARG A 47 0.15 -13.25 -2.22
C ARG A 47 0.76 -12.24 -1.24
N ALA A 48 0.69 -12.54 0.04
CA ALA A 48 1.20 -11.64 1.07
C ALA A 48 2.45 -12.18 1.75
N THR A 49 3.38 -11.29 2.11
CA THR A 49 4.55 -11.60 2.93
C THR A 49 4.62 -10.62 4.09
N LEU A 50 5.29 -11.01 5.16
CA LEU A 50 5.62 -10.10 6.24
C LEU A 50 7.11 -9.81 6.16
N GLU A 51 7.46 -8.56 5.92
CA GLU A 51 8.84 -8.11 5.81
C GLU A 51 9.20 -7.35 7.08
N ILE A 52 10.24 -7.81 7.77
CA ILE A 52 10.68 -7.21 9.04
C ILE A 52 12.02 -6.52 8.80
N THR A 53 12.08 -5.22 9.12
CA THR A 53 13.31 -4.43 8.97
C THR A 53 13.71 -3.86 10.33
N ASP A 54 15.00 -3.61 10.51
CA ASP A 54 15.46 -2.83 11.65
C ASP A 54 15.44 -1.32 11.31
N PRO A 55 15.58 -0.43 12.29
CA PRO A 55 15.54 1.00 12.02
C PRO A 55 16.56 1.49 10.98
N PRO A 56 17.84 1.06 10.99
CA PRO A 56 18.77 1.49 9.94
C PRO A 56 18.35 1.10 8.54
N HIS A 57 17.79 -0.09 8.36
CA HIS A 57 17.32 -0.52 7.04
C HIS A 57 16.09 0.27 6.59
N ALA A 58 15.16 0.54 7.51
CA ALA A 58 13.99 1.37 7.20
C ALA A 58 14.42 2.78 6.77
N GLU A 59 15.43 3.34 7.43
CA GLU A 59 15.98 4.63 7.07
C GLU A 59 16.65 4.59 5.69
N TYR A 60 17.41 3.53 5.39
CA TYR A 60 18.04 3.34 4.09
C TYR A 60 16.98 3.30 2.96
N ILE A 61 15.91 2.54 3.15
CA ILE A 61 14.84 2.46 2.14
C ILE A 61 14.19 3.82 1.92
N ASP A 62 13.91 4.56 2.99
CA ASP A 62 13.34 5.90 2.87
C ASP A 62 14.29 6.85 2.11
N GLU A 63 15.59 6.77 2.37
CA GLU A 63 16.58 7.58 1.65
C GLU A 63 16.60 7.26 0.16
N VAL A 64 16.55 5.98 -0.20
CA VAL A 64 16.53 5.56 -1.60
C VAL A 64 15.25 6.01 -2.31
N GLU A 65 14.08 5.80 -1.68
CA GLU A 65 12.79 6.01 -2.33
C GLU A 65 12.30 7.46 -2.22
N VAL A 66 12.60 8.14 -1.13
CA VAL A 66 12.03 9.46 -0.82
C VAL A 66 13.09 10.55 -0.66
N GLY A 67 14.28 10.19 -0.18
CA GLY A 67 15.34 11.15 0.13
C GLY A 67 15.29 11.68 1.56
N ARG A 68 14.38 11.21 2.37
CA ARG A 68 14.28 11.58 3.79
C ARG A 68 13.45 10.54 4.55
N ARG A 69 13.58 10.53 5.86
CA ARG A 69 12.84 9.61 6.72
C ARG A 69 11.37 9.99 6.80
N VAL A 70 10.48 9.13 6.32
CA VAL A 70 9.04 9.39 6.28
C VAL A 70 8.18 8.22 6.74
N ALA A 71 8.67 6.98 6.65
CA ALA A 71 7.87 5.81 6.99
C ALA A 71 7.59 5.78 8.48
N GLY A 72 6.36 5.41 8.84
CA GLY A 72 6.00 5.10 10.20
C GLY A 72 6.44 3.68 10.57
N HIS A 73 5.78 3.14 11.58
CA HIS A 73 6.07 1.79 12.06
C HIS A 73 5.63 0.71 11.06
N ILE A 74 4.57 0.98 10.29
CA ILE A 74 4.00 0.05 9.30
C ILE A 74 3.91 0.75 7.96
N ARG A 75 4.31 0.04 6.93
CA ARG A 75 4.17 0.49 5.55
C ARG A 75 3.69 -0.70 4.72
N VAL A 76 2.81 -0.46 3.75
CA VAL A 76 2.27 -1.50 2.88
C VAL A 76 2.85 -1.34 1.49
N ALA A 77 3.44 -2.39 0.96
CA ALA A 77 3.99 -2.38 -0.39
C ALA A 77 3.14 -3.28 -1.30
N PHE A 78 2.67 -2.73 -2.41
CA PHE A 78 1.95 -3.48 -3.42
C PHE A 78 2.79 -3.58 -4.69
N GLU A 79 3.01 -4.80 -5.14
CA GLU A 79 3.60 -5.01 -6.46
C GLU A 79 2.51 -4.83 -7.52
N VAL A 80 2.78 -3.98 -8.51
CA VAL A 80 1.86 -3.69 -9.61
C VAL A 80 2.62 -3.81 -10.94
N ASP A 81 1.88 -3.98 -12.02
CA ASP A 81 2.50 -4.17 -13.34
C ASP A 81 3.22 -2.91 -13.83
N ASP A 82 2.65 -1.73 -13.52
CA ASP A 82 3.22 -0.44 -13.95
C ASP A 82 3.05 0.56 -12.80
N SER A 83 4.11 0.73 -12.00
CA SER A 83 4.06 1.62 -10.84
C SER A 83 3.87 3.09 -11.23
N THR A 84 4.36 3.50 -12.39
CA THR A 84 4.15 4.87 -12.87
C THR A 84 2.68 5.13 -13.16
N ALA A 85 2.04 4.26 -13.94
CA ALA A 85 0.63 4.40 -14.29
C ALA A 85 -0.26 4.28 -13.05
N THR A 86 -0.01 3.30 -12.19
CA THR A 86 -0.81 3.09 -10.99
C THR A 86 -0.68 4.27 -10.02
N THR A 87 0.52 4.85 -9.90
CA THR A 87 0.71 6.04 -9.07
C THR A 87 -0.21 7.18 -9.53
N ARG A 88 -0.32 7.40 -10.85
CA ARG A 88 -1.23 8.45 -11.36
C ARG A 88 -2.69 8.14 -11.05
N GLU A 89 -3.10 6.90 -11.23
CA GLU A 89 -4.48 6.48 -10.93
C GLU A 89 -4.81 6.68 -9.44
N LEU A 90 -3.90 6.30 -8.54
CA LEU A 90 -4.13 6.43 -7.11
C LEU A 90 -4.08 7.90 -6.66
N GLU A 91 -3.24 8.71 -7.28
CA GLU A 91 -3.20 10.15 -7.01
C GLU A 91 -4.55 10.78 -7.38
N GLU A 92 -5.09 10.46 -8.52
CA GLU A 92 -6.40 10.95 -8.96
C GLU A 92 -7.52 10.46 -8.03
N ALA A 93 -7.35 9.31 -7.42
CA ALA A 93 -8.32 8.72 -6.49
C ALA A 93 -8.17 9.24 -5.04
N GLY A 94 -7.25 10.15 -4.78
CA GLY A 94 -7.14 10.82 -3.49
C GLY A 94 -5.86 10.57 -2.70
N ALA A 95 -4.94 9.77 -3.21
CA ALA A 95 -3.65 9.58 -2.54
C ALA A 95 -2.75 10.79 -2.77
N THR A 96 -1.86 11.05 -1.82
CA THR A 96 -0.83 12.09 -1.95
C THR A 96 0.49 11.42 -2.31
N VAL A 97 1.10 11.85 -3.42
CA VAL A 97 2.40 11.32 -3.82
C VAL A 97 3.48 11.95 -2.95
N VAL A 98 4.16 11.13 -2.15
CA VAL A 98 5.29 11.54 -1.31
C VAL A 98 6.58 11.54 -2.13
N ALA A 99 6.73 10.52 -2.99
CA ALA A 99 7.87 10.43 -3.91
C ALA A 99 7.43 9.80 -5.21
N GLU A 100 7.84 10.40 -6.31
CA GLU A 100 7.58 9.89 -7.66
C GLU A 100 8.31 8.56 -7.88
N PRO A 101 7.87 7.72 -8.84
CA PRO A 101 8.55 6.47 -9.13
C PRO A 101 10.04 6.67 -9.37
N THR A 102 10.84 5.97 -8.60
CA THR A 102 12.30 6.08 -8.58
C THR A 102 12.91 4.69 -8.74
N LYS A 103 13.91 4.57 -9.59
CA LYS A 103 14.62 3.30 -9.75
C LYS A 103 15.51 3.05 -8.53
N THR A 104 15.37 1.86 -7.95
CA THR A 104 16.15 1.45 -6.78
C THR A 104 17.41 0.68 -7.17
N PRO A 105 18.41 0.58 -6.27
CA PRO A 105 19.59 -0.25 -6.53
C PRO A 105 19.29 -1.74 -6.71
N TRP A 106 18.15 -2.22 -6.21
CA TRP A 106 17.74 -3.62 -6.39
C TRP A 106 16.83 -3.82 -7.58
N ASN A 107 16.85 -2.88 -8.53
CA ASN A 107 16.24 -3.00 -9.85
C ASN A 107 14.71 -3.08 -9.82
N SER A 108 14.09 -2.18 -9.08
CA SER A 108 12.66 -1.97 -9.11
C SER A 108 12.36 -0.48 -9.28
N LEU A 109 11.12 -0.17 -9.70
CA LEU A 109 10.66 1.21 -9.83
C LEU A 109 9.61 1.45 -8.76
N ASN A 110 9.95 2.25 -7.75
CA ASN A 110 9.18 2.41 -6.53
C ASN A 110 8.66 3.83 -6.34
N ALA A 111 7.39 3.97 -6.04
CA ALA A 111 6.77 5.22 -5.63
C ALA A 111 6.33 5.13 -4.17
N ARG A 112 6.24 6.27 -3.50
CA ARG A 112 5.75 6.34 -2.12
C ARG A 112 4.54 7.25 -2.05
N LEU A 113 3.46 6.79 -1.40
CA LEU A 113 2.21 7.55 -1.31
C LEU A 113 1.63 7.51 0.10
N GLU A 114 0.94 8.60 0.47
CA GLU A 114 0.02 8.58 1.61
C GLU A 114 -1.37 8.30 1.06
N ALA A 115 -2.05 7.32 1.62
CA ALA A 115 -3.30 6.79 1.10
C ALA A 115 -4.42 6.86 2.14
N PRO A 116 -5.69 6.67 1.73
CA PRO A 116 -6.80 6.62 2.69
C PRO A 116 -6.60 5.60 3.80
N ALA A 117 -7.29 5.81 4.91
CA ALA A 117 -7.20 5.00 6.13
C ALA A 117 -5.83 5.08 6.82
N GLY A 118 -5.08 6.16 6.59
CA GLY A 118 -3.80 6.40 7.24
C GLY A 118 -2.68 5.49 6.81
N LEU A 119 -2.81 4.84 5.66
CA LEU A 119 -1.76 3.93 5.18
C LEU A 119 -0.73 4.66 4.33
N GLN A 120 0.54 4.37 4.60
CA GLN A 120 1.61 4.75 3.69
C GLN A 120 1.90 3.56 2.77
N LEU A 121 1.93 3.83 1.46
CA LEU A 121 2.12 2.80 0.45
C LEU A 121 3.43 2.97 -0.28
N THR A 122 4.06 1.85 -0.62
CA THR A 122 5.01 1.76 -1.72
C THR A 122 4.29 1.04 -2.86
N LEU A 123 4.31 1.61 -4.05
CA LEU A 123 3.95 0.89 -5.27
C LEU A 123 5.25 0.53 -5.97
N PHE A 124 5.42 -0.74 -6.32
CA PHE A 124 6.66 -1.15 -6.96
C PHE A 124 6.42 -2.07 -8.15
N THR A 125 7.28 -1.93 -9.14
CA THR A 125 7.33 -2.80 -10.32
C THR A 125 8.75 -3.34 -10.41
N GLU A 126 8.88 -4.66 -10.46
CA GLU A 126 10.18 -5.29 -10.66
C GLU A 126 10.66 -5.01 -12.10
N LEU A 127 11.92 -4.60 -12.25
CA LEU A 127 12.53 -4.34 -13.54
C LEU A 127 13.38 -5.53 -13.95
N GLU A 128 13.42 -5.80 -15.23
CA GLU A 128 14.20 -6.90 -15.78
C GLU A 128 15.65 -6.50 -16.11
#